data_ef2c242a2998bb8ded99ff3ad563d759
#
_entry.id   ef2c242a2998bb8ded99ff3ad563d759
#
_cell.length_a   1.000
_cell.length_b   1.000
_cell.length_c   1.000
_cell.angle_alpha   90.00
_cell.angle_beta   90.00
_cell.angle_gamma   90.00
#
_symmetry.space_group_name_H-M   'P 1'
#
loop_
_entity.id
_entity.type
_entity.pdbx_description
1 polymer ?
#
loop_
_entity_poly.entity_id
_entity_poly.type
_entity_poly.pdbx_seq_one_letter_code
_entity_poly.pdbx_strand_id
1 'polypeptide(L)'
;MAAEFAAQPLRSAGTPVTTADLDVLPRPVRRYLARSGAVGRPRPQNMRVVLDANMYRKPGQEPMRARSVQYSFFAQPTRIFLMEARMFGLPVRALHVYRREAATFTVRVASTVNMVDLSGPDISAAETVTVLNDLCLMAPGALLDPRLTWAEIDARAAHVTFANGPHQVTATLEFNDHDELTNFWSDDRPDSSSGHFIPMRWSTPITEHRDVDGMHLLHRGGAVYDRPDGPFMYGDFTLHSIEFDVDGPIRR
;
A
#
# COMPACT_ATOMS: atom_id res chain seq x y z
N MET A 1 4.33 10.66 14.87
CA MET A 1 3.40 11.17 13.84
C MET A 1 3.61 12.66 13.58
N ALA A 2 3.34 13.60 14.53
CA ALA A 2 3.52 15.04 14.30
C ALA A 2 4.95 15.42 13.85
N ALA A 3 5.97 14.79 14.41
CA ALA A 3 7.37 14.99 13.99
C ALA A 3 7.61 14.56 12.53
N GLU A 4 6.87 13.58 12.01
CA GLU A 4 7.01 13.15 10.61
C GLU A 4 6.44 14.20 9.65
N PHE A 5 5.27 14.76 9.95
CA PHE A 5 4.72 15.87 9.17
C PHE A 5 5.70 17.05 9.09
N ALA A 6 6.38 17.37 10.19
CA ALA A 6 7.38 18.44 10.24
C ALA A 6 8.69 18.10 9.51
N ALA A 7 9.02 16.81 9.38
CA ALA A 7 10.27 16.35 8.75
C ALA A 7 10.16 16.20 7.24
N GLN A 8 8.95 16.08 6.69
CA GLN A 8 8.76 15.96 5.25
C GLN A 8 9.04 17.30 4.54
N PRO A 9 9.72 17.27 3.39
CA PRO A 9 9.95 18.49 2.66
C PRO A 9 8.63 19.12 2.21
N LEU A 10 8.44 20.38 2.54
CA LEU A 10 7.30 21.16 2.06
C LEU A 10 7.43 21.29 0.54
N ARG A 11 6.57 20.67 -0.20
CA ARG A 11 6.38 20.95 -1.62
C ARG A 11 5.33 22.05 -1.73
N SER A 12 5.60 23.09 -2.55
CA SER A 12 4.54 24.01 -2.97
C SER A 12 3.40 23.20 -3.60
N ALA A 13 2.17 23.68 -3.49
CA ALA A 13 1.02 23.06 -4.16
C ALA A 13 1.44 22.70 -5.59
N GLY A 14 1.52 21.39 -5.87
CA GLY A 14 2.09 20.90 -7.13
C GLY A 14 1.26 21.34 -8.32
N THR A 15 1.90 21.50 -9.48
CA THR A 15 1.17 21.63 -10.74
C THR A 15 0.26 20.43 -10.94
N PRO A 16 -0.97 20.63 -11.40
CA PRO A 16 -1.87 19.53 -11.72
C PRO A 16 -1.24 18.57 -12.72
N VAL A 17 -1.46 17.29 -12.56
CA VAL A 17 -1.11 16.25 -13.52
C VAL A 17 -1.82 16.57 -14.85
N THR A 18 -1.06 16.62 -15.93
CA THR A 18 -1.60 16.83 -17.28
C THR A 18 -1.62 15.52 -18.06
N THR A 19 -2.37 15.48 -19.15
CA THR A 19 -2.32 14.33 -20.07
C THR A 19 -0.92 14.12 -20.68
N ALA A 20 -0.17 15.18 -20.91
CA ALA A 20 1.20 15.11 -21.40
C ALA A 20 2.17 14.46 -20.39
N ASP A 21 1.94 14.65 -19.09
CA ASP A 21 2.73 13.96 -18.07
C ASP A 21 2.59 12.43 -18.13
N LEU A 22 1.48 11.95 -18.69
CA LEU A 22 1.24 10.52 -18.82
C LEU A 22 1.98 9.86 -19.98
N ASP A 23 2.52 10.63 -20.93
CA ASP A 23 3.15 10.09 -22.15
C ASP A 23 4.42 9.26 -21.86
N VAL A 24 5.03 9.45 -20.71
CA VAL A 24 6.18 8.66 -20.26
C VAL A 24 5.80 7.29 -19.68
N LEU A 25 4.51 7.04 -19.48
CA LEU A 25 3.99 5.81 -18.87
C LEU A 25 3.58 4.79 -19.94
N PRO A 26 3.66 3.47 -19.65
CA PRO A 26 3.08 2.44 -20.51
C PRO A 26 1.58 2.66 -20.69
N ARG A 27 1.07 2.23 -21.85
CA ARG A 27 -0.33 2.42 -22.22
C ARG A 27 -1.34 1.98 -21.16
N PRO A 28 -1.25 0.79 -20.53
CA PRO A 28 -2.22 0.39 -19.49
C PRO A 28 -2.17 1.30 -18.25
N VAL A 29 -0.98 1.70 -17.81
CA VAL A 29 -0.82 2.61 -16.64
C VAL A 29 -1.36 4.00 -16.95
N ARG A 30 -1.10 4.52 -18.15
CA ARG A 30 -1.64 5.81 -18.60
C ARG A 30 -3.17 5.83 -18.57
N ARG A 31 -3.82 4.77 -19.08
CA ARG A 31 -5.28 4.64 -19.07
C ARG A 31 -5.83 4.52 -17.64
N TYR A 32 -5.17 3.77 -16.79
CA TYR A 32 -5.50 3.69 -15.36
C TYR A 32 -5.43 5.05 -14.68
N LEU A 33 -4.37 5.84 -14.88
CA LEU A 33 -4.27 7.18 -14.29
C LEU A 33 -5.37 8.12 -14.81
N ALA A 34 -5.67 8.06 -16.09
CA ALA A 34 -6.77 8.84 -16.67
C ALA A 34 -8.12 8.42 -16.07
N ARG A 35 -8.38 7.11 -15.93
CA ARG A 35 -9.61 6.56 -15.33
C ARG A 35 -9.75 6.90 -13.86
N SER A 36 -8.64 6.89 -13.11
CA SER A 36 -8.63 7.18 -11.66
C SER A 36 -8.98 8.61 -11.29
N GLY A 37 -9.03 9.53 -12.26
CA GLY A 37 -9.27 10.96 -11.99
C GLY A 37 -8.04 11.71 -11.46
N ALA A 38 -6.84 11.16 -11.61
CA ALA A 38 -5.59 11.82 -11.23
C ALA A 38 -5.26 13.02 -12.11
N VAL A 39 -5.68 12.99 -13.38
CA VAL A 39 -5.47 14.10 -14.33
C VAL A 39 -6.28 15.32 -13.89
N GLY A 40 -5.65 16.50 -13.93
CA GLY A 40 -6.23 17.77 -13.47
C GLY A 40 -6.07 18.01 -11.96
N ARG A 41 -5.55 17.06 -11.20
CA ARG A 41 -5.28 17.19 -9.76
C ARG A 41 -3.79 17.34 -9.47
N PRO A 42 -3.40 18.07 -8.41
CA PRO A 42 -2.02 18.08 -7.96
C PRO A 42 -1.53 16.67 -7.62
N ARG A 43 -0.25 16.40 -7.84
CA ARG A 43 0.37 15.17 -7.35
C ARG A 43 0.30 15.17 -5.82
N PRO A 44 -0.28 14.13 -5.19
CA PRO A 44 -0.42 14.09 -3.75
C PRO A 44 0.95 14.07 -3.06
N GLN A 45 1.09 14.75 -1.94
CA GLN A 45 2.30 14.77 -1.13
C GLN A 45 2.25 13.72 -0.02
N ASN A 46 1.07 13.49 0.49
CA ASN A 46 0.79 12.48 1.50
C ASN A 46 -0.66 12.00 1.38
N MET A 47 -0.97 10.94 2.08
CA MET A 47 -2.35 10.49 2.28
C MET A 47 -2.57 9.97 3.70
N ARG A 48 -3.80 10.10 4.17
CA ARG A 48 -4.34 9.38 5.32
C ARG A 48 -5.41 8.42 4.84
N VAL A 49 -5.27 7.16 5.21
CA VAL A 49 -6.21 6.09 4.83
C VAL A 49 -6.74 5.41 6.09
N VAL A 50 -8.04 5.17 6.12
CA VAL A 50 -8.68 4.33 7.14
C VAL A 50 -9.27 3.11 6.45
N LEU A 51 -8.91 1.92 6.93
CA LEU A 51 -9.40 0.65 6.41
C LEU A 51 -10.09 -0.14 7.52
N ASP A 52 -11.21 -0.74 7.19
CA ASP A 52 -11.78 -1.85 7.95
C ASP A 52 -11.23 -3.15 7.37
N ALA A 53 -10.90 -4.13 8.21
CA ALA A 53 -10.24 -5.35 7.77
C ALA A 53 -10.78 -6.61 8.48
N ASN A 54 -10.81 -7.71 7.73
CA ASN A 54 -10.94 -9.06 8.24
C ASN A 54 -9.57 -9.75 8.12
N MET A 55 -8.97 -10.10 9.25
CA MET A 55 -7.64 -10.72 9.28
C MET A 55 -7.75 -12.21 9.59
N TYR A 56 -7.25 -13.05 8.69
CA TYR A 56 -7.29 -14.51 8.78
C TYR A 56 -5.92 -15.04 9.20
N ARG A 57 -5.89 -15.92 10.19
CA ARG A 57 -4.65 -16.56 10.64
C ARG A 57 -4.41 -17.91 9.95
N LYS A 58 -5.49 -18.60 9.59
CA LYS A 58 -5.49 -19.89 8.87
C LYS A 58 -6.72 -19.98 7.98
N PRO A 59 -6.67 -20.81 6.92
CA PRO A 59 -7.85 -21.13 6.13
C PRO A 59 -9.00 -21.67 6.98
N GLY A 60 -10.23 -21.27 6.68
CA GLY A 60 -11.44 -21.77 7.35
C GLY A 60 -11.68 -21.29 8.78
N GLN A 61 -10.85 -20.39 9.32
CA GLN A 61 -11.08 -19.76 10.61
C GLN A 61 -11.89 -18.48 10.47
N GLU A 62 -12.68 -18.17 11.51
CA GLU A 62 -13.32 -16.86 11.62
C GLU A 62 -12.29 -15.74 11.65
N PRO A 63 -12.49 -14.65 10.89
CA PRO A 63 -11.58 -13.54 10.86
C PRO A 63 -11.58 -12.73 12.15
N MET A 64 -10.42 -12.21 12.47
CA MET A 64 -10.30 -11.13 13.45
C MET A 64 -10.63 -9.80 12.78
N ARG A 65 -11.72 -9.15 13.22
CA ARG A 65 -12.08 -7.82 12.73
C ARG A 65 -11.10 -6.80 13.27
N ALA A 66 -10.62 -5.94 12.38
CA ALA A 66 -9.66 -4.91 12.67
C ALA A 66 -10.01 -3.59 11.99
N ARG A 67 -9.48 -2.51 12.51
CA ARG A 67 -9.50 -1.20 11.88
C ARG A 67 -8.10 -0.63 11.86
N SER A 68 -7.70 -0.04 10.74
CA SER A 68 -6.39 0.58 10.61
C SER A 68 -6.47 2.05 10.23
N VAL A 69 -5.48 2.80 10.67
CA VAL A 69 -5.20 4.16 10.22
C VAL A 69 -3.78 4.17 9.69
N GLN A 70 -3.65 4.62 8.46
CA GLN A 70 -2.37 4.72 7.77
C GLN A 70 -2.09 6.17 7.37
N TYR A 71 -0.82 6.54 7.46
CA TYR A 71 -0.28 7.76 6.87
C TYR A 71 0.89 7.38 5.96
N SER A 72 0.83 7.83 4.72
CA SER A 72 1.91 7.65 3.74
C SER A 72 2.36 9.00 3.21
N PHE A 73 3.68 9.19 3.11
CA PHE A 73 4.32 10.38 2.57
C PHE A 73 5.14 9.99 1.35
N PHE A 74 5.09 10.78 0.29
CA PHE A 74 5.63 10.39 -1.01
C PHE A 74 6.97 11.03 -1.34
N ALA A 75 7.26 12.22 -0.83
CA ALA A 75 8.53 12.90 -1.11
C ALA A 75 9.73 12.13 -0.55
N GLN A 76 9.69 11.78 0.72
CA GLN A 76 10.56 10.80 1.34
C GLN A 76 9.66 9.63 1.76
N PRO A 77 9.68 8.50 1.04
CA PRO A 77 8.75 7.41 1.27
C PRO A 77 8.70 7.02 2.74
N THR A 78 7.56 7.28 3.35
CA THR A 78 7.30 6.96 4.74
C THR A 78 5.90 6.39 4.83
N ARG A 79 5.77 5.28 5.54
CA ARG A 79 4.49 4.62 5.81
C ARG A 79 4.38 4.36 7.30
N ILE A 80 3.32 4.83 7.93
CA ILE A 80 3.00 4.54 9.32
C ILE A 80 1.60 3.95 9.34
N PHE A 81 1.52 2.65 9.58
CA PHE A 81 0.28 1.88 9.58
C PHE A 81 0.03 1.33 10.98
N LEU A 82 -1.04 1.78 11.61
CA LEU A 82 -1.52 1.28 12.89
C LEU A 82 -2.82 0.51 12.67
N MET A 83 -2.86 -0.76 13.06
CA MET A 83 -4.05 -1.59 13.06
C MET A 83 -4.43 -1.95 14.50
N GLU A 84 -5.70 -1.80 14.83
CA GLU A 84 -6.28 -2.17 16.12
C GLU A 84 -7.34 -3.26 15.92
N ALA A 85 -7.29 -4.28 16.74
CA ALA A 85 -8.20 -5.42 16.73
C ALA A 85 -8.49 -5.93 18.15
N ARG A 86 -9.36 -6.92 18.25
CA ARG A 86 -9.56 -7.68 19.49
C ARG A 86 -9.40 -9.17 19.23
N MET A 87 -8.66 -9.84 20.09
CA MET A 87 -8.47 -11.28 20.08
C MET A 87 -8.84 -11.83 21.46
N PHE A 88 -9.87 -12.68 21.53
CA PHE A 88 -10.40 -13.20 22.81
C PHE A 88 -10.74 -12.09 23.83
N GLY A 89 -11.29 -10.98 23.34
CA GLY A 89 -11.62 -9.80 24.17
C GLY A 89 -10.45 -8.87 24.49
N LEU A 90 -9.22 -9.30 24.30
CA LEU A 90 -8.01 -8.50 24.56
C LEU A 90 -7.69 -7.59 23.36
N PRO A 91 -7.25 -6.34 23.60
CA PRO A 91 -6.81 -5.44 22.52
C PRO A 91 -5.51 -5.95 21.90
N VAL A 92 -5.48 -5.94 20.55
CA VAL A 92 -4.30 -6.24 19.74
C VAL A 92 -3.96 -5.00 18.93
N ARG A 93 -2.70 -4.62 18.92
CA ARG A 93 -2.17 -3.53 18.10
C ARG A 93 -1.03 -4.01 17.23
N ALA A 94 -1.16 -3.82 15.92
CA ALA A 94 -0.09 -4.02 14.97
C ALA A 94 0.38 -2.65 14.46
N LEU A 95 1.68 -2.41 14.52
CA LEU A 95 2.29 -1.17 14.04
C LEU A 95 3.39 -1.51 13.04
N HIS A 96 3.20 -1.09 11.79
CA HIS A 96 4.23 -1.05 10.77
C HIS A 96 4.74 0.38 10.62
N VAL A 97 6.04 0.57 10.66
CA VAL A 97 6.69 1.85 10.36
C VAL A 97 7.76 1.61 9.32
N TYR A 98 7.63 2.23 8.17
CA TYR A 98 8.65 2.36 7.15
C TYR A 98 9.10 3.82 7.09
N ARG A 99 10.37 4.08 7.29
CA ARG A 99 10.93 5.41 7.29
C ARG A 99 12.43 5.37 7.02
N ARG A 100 12.92 6.26 6.14
CA ARG A 100 14.35 6.32 5.77
C ARG A 100 14.87 4.94 5.35
N GLU A 101 14.13 4.30 4.43
CA GLU A 101 14.40 2.99 3.83
C GLU A 101 14.50 1.83 4.84
N ALA A 102 14.14 2.05 6.10
CA ALA A 102 14.12 1.04 7.15
C ALA A 102 12.69 0.79 7.66
N ALA A 103 12.39 -0.47 7.95
CA ALA A 103 11.09 -0.87 8.48
C ALA A 103 11.19 -1.56 9.84
N THR A 104 10.12 -1.37 10.61
CA THR A 104 9.83 -2.15 11.82
C THR A 104 8.38 -2.60 11.79
N PHE A 105 8.14 -3.82 12.28
CA PHE A 105 6.81 -4.36 12.46
C PHE A 105 6.65 -4.95 13.85
N THR A 106 5.72 -4.42 14.63
CA THR A 106 5.43 -4.91 15.97
C THR A 106 3.97 -5.27 16.12
N VAL A 107 3.68 -6.39 16.80
CA VAL A 107 2.34 -6.78 17.22
C VAL A 107 2.33 -6.95 18.73
N ARG A 108 1.43 -6.23 19.42
CA ARG A 108 1.27 -6.28 20.88
C ARG A 108 -0.14 -6.68 21.26
N VAL A 109 -0.24 -7.56 22.27
CA VAL A 109 -1.50 -7.94 22.92
C VAL A 109 -1.54 -7.30 24.30
N ALA A 110 -2.67 -6.72 24.67
CA ALA A 110 -2.89 -5.99 25.93
C ALA A 110 -1.81 -4.92 26.23
N SER A 111 -1.18 -4.35 25.20
CA SER A 111 -0.11 -3.35 25.25
C SER A 111 1.21 -3.82 25.90
N THR A 112 1.28 -5.03 26.43
CA THR A 112 2.41 -5.53 27.25
C THR A 112 3.12 -6.72 26.63
N VAL A 113 2.42 -7.60 25.91
CA VAL A 113 3.01 -8.83 25.33
C VAL A 113 3.36 -8.59 23.87
N ASN A 114 4.66 -8.60 23.53
CA ASN A 114 5.11 -8.61 22.15
C ASN A 114 4.87 -10.00 21.53
N MET A 115 4.03 -10.07 20.51
CA MET A 115 3.80 -11.29 19.72
C MET A 115 4.71 -11.32 18.49
N VAL A 116 5.02 -10.16 17.93
CA VAL A 116 5.90 -9.97 16.77
C VAL A 116 6.74 -8.72 17.03
N ASP A 117 8.02 -8.80 16.71
CA ASP A 117 8.95 -7.67 16.73
C ASP A 117 10.03 -7.91 15.66
N LEU A 118 9.78 -7.34 14.47
CA LEU A 118 10.66 -7.51 13.30
C LEU A 118 11.30 -6.18 12.95
N SER A 119 12.60 -6.24 12.64
CA SER A 119 13.39 -5.13 12.12
C SER A 119 14.54 -5.66 11.26
N GLY A 120 15.22 -4.80 10.54
CA GLY A 120 16.39 -5.17 9.72
C GLY A 120 16.12 -5.13 8.22
N PRO A 121 17.11 -5.61 7.41
CA PRO A 121 17.06 -5.43 5.96
C PRO A 121 15.92 -6.19 5.28
N ASP A 122 15.63 -7.42 5.72
CA ASP A 122 14.62 -8.26 5.08
C ASP A 122 13.21 -7.68 5.21
N ILE A 123 12.81 -7.23 6.41
CA ILE A 123 11.52 -6.57 6.61
C ILE A 123 11.50 -5.20 5.89
N SER A 124 12.65 -4.51 5.79
CA SER A 124 12.73 -3.23 5.08
C SER A 124 12.53 -3.41 3.58
N ALA A 125 13.11 -4.44 2.98
CA ALA A 125 12.87 -4.79 1.58
C ALA A 125 11.40 -5.17 1.35
N ALA A 126 10.83 -6.05 2.17
CA ALA A 126 9.43 -6.47 2.09
C ALA A 126 8.45 -5.28 2.21
N GLU A 127 8.71 -4.35 3.15
CA GLU A 127 7.85 -3.16 3.33
C GLU A 127 8.07 -2.12 2.23
N THR A 128 9.20 -2.12 1.51
CA THR A 128 9.37 -1.31 0.28
C THR A 128 8.37 -1.75 -0.79
N VAL A 129 8.11 -3.06 -0.93
CA VAL A 129 7.03 -3.58 -1.80
C VAL A 129 5.67 -3.08 -1.34
N THR A 130 5.41 -3.05 -0.02
CA THR A 130 4.14 -2.56 0.52
C THR A 130 3.96 -1.06 0.24
N VAL A 131 5.03 -0.25 0.33
CA VAL A 131 4.99 1.17 -0.06
C VAL A 131 4.65 1.32 -1.54
N LEU A 132 5.29 0.54 -2.42
CA LEU A 132 4.98 0.54 -3.85
C LEU A 132 3.52 0.14 -4.12
N ASN A 133 3.04 -0.90 -3.44
CA ASN A 133 1.65 -1.34 -3.53
C ASN A 133 0.67 -0.23 -3.17
N ASP A 134 0.89 0.46 -2.05
CA ASP A 134 0.04 1.55 -1.60
C ASP A 134 0.00 2.72 -2.61
N LEU A 135 1.13 3.04 -3.24
CA LEU A 135 1.20 4.02 -4.33
C LEU A 135 0.31 3.58 -5.50
N CYS A 136 0.44 2.33 -5.93
CA CYS A 136 -0.29 1.80 -7.09
C CYS A 136 -1.81 1.74 -6.84
N LEU A 137 -2.23 1.31 -5.66
CA LEU A 137 -3.64 1.06 -5.36
C LEU A 137 -4.40 2.32 -4.91
N MET A 138 -3.74 3.20 -4.16
CA MET A 138 -4.43 4.25 -3.41
C MET A 138 -4.02 5.67 -3.82
N ALA A 139 -2.87 5.85 -4.48
CA ALA A 139 -2.38 7.18 -4.83
C ALA A 139 -1.93 7.27 -6.30
N PRO A 140 -2.82 7.03 -7.29
CA PRO A 140 -2.44 6.95 -8.70
C PRO A 140 -1.69 8.19 -9.20
N GLY A 141 -2.01 9.40 -8.71
CA GLY A 141 -1.25 10.61 -9.06
C GLY A 141 0.23 10.62 -8.62
N ALA A 142 0.61 9.74 -7.68
CA ALA A 142 1.99 9.56 -7.25
C ALA A 142 2.80 8.62 -8.18
N LEU A 143 2.17 7.93 -9.13
CA LEU A 143 2.84 7.00 -10.06
C LEU A 143 3.74 7.68 -11.11
N LEU A 144 3.74 9.00 -11.14
CA LEU A 144 4.69 9.82 -11.91
C LEU A 144 5.99 10.11 -11.14
N ASP A 145 6.24 9.38 -10.06
CA ASP A 145 7.47 9.50 -9.27
C ASP A 145 8.68 9.00 -10.07
N PRO A 146 9.79 9.78 -10.15
CA PRO A 146 10.98 9.42 -10.94
C PRO A 146 11.71 8.18 -10.41
N ARG A 147 11.39 7.68 -9.21
CA ARG A 147 11.92 6.42 -8.67
C ARG A 147 11.24 5.19 -9.27
N LEU A 148 10.15 5.37 -10.01
CA LEU A 148 9.42 4.31 -10.70
C LEU A 148 9.90 4.20 -12.14
N THR A 149 10.34 3.00 -12.52
CA THR A 149 10.64 2.65 -13.91
C THR A 149 9.62 1.65 -14.40
N TRP A 150 9.03 1.93 -15.54
CA TRP A 150 7.91 1.16 -16.09
C TRP A 150 8.28 0.41 -17.36
N ALA A 151 7.70 -0.77 -17.54
CA ALA A 151 7.72 -1.52 -18.81
C ALA A 151 6.32 -2.06 -19.11
N GLU A 152 5.87 -1.93 -20.38
CA GLU A 152 4.64 -2.54 -20.85
C GLU A 152 4.87 -4.04 -21.03
N ILE A 153 3.98 -4.87 -20.47
CA ILE A 153 3.95 -6.31 -20.73
C ILE A 153 3.02 -6.57 -21.91
N ASP A 154 1.79 -6.07 -21.80
CA ASP A 154 0.77 -6.15 -22.84
C ASP A 154 -0.28 -5.03 -22.69
N ALA A 155 -1.43 -5.18 -23.34
CA ALA A 155 -2.49 -4.18 -23.31
C ALA A 155 -3.15 -4.00 -21.93
N ARG A 156 -2.97 -4.97 -21.01
CA ARG A 156 -3.63 -5.03 -19.69
C ARG A 156 -2.64 -5.27 -18.54
N ALA A 157 -1.35 -5.29 -18.81
CA ALA A 157 -0.35 -5.52 -17.77
C ALA A 157 0.86 -4.63 -17.96
N ALA A 158 1.42 -4.18 -16.85
CA ALA A 158 2.67 -3.43 -16.80
C ALA A 158 3.55 -3.89 -15.65
N HIS A 159 4.84 -3.87 -15.88
CA HIS A 159 5.86 -4.11 -14.87
C HIS A 159 6.36 -2.79 -14.33
N VAL A 160 6.60 -2.73 -13.02
CA VAL A 160 7.20 -1.57 -12.35
C VAL A 160 8.39 -1.99 -11.51
N THR A 161 9.44 -1.19 -11.56
CA THR A 161 10.58 -1.25 -10.65
C THR A 161 10.57 0.01 -9.80
N PHE A 162 10.65 -0.13 -8.51
CA PHE A 162 10.76 0.96 -7.54
C PHE A 162 12.12 0.94 -6.87
N ALA A 163 12.91 2.01 -7.09
CA ALA A 163 14.21 2.20 -6.46
C ALA A 163 14.09 3.22 -5.32
N ASN A 164 14.29 2.75 -4.07
CA ASN A 164 14.22 3.61 -2.89
C ASN A 164 15.40 3.31 -1.95
N GLY A 165 16.42 4.17 -2.01
CA GLY A 165 17.68 3.98 -1.29
C GLY A 165 18.38 2.67 -1.67
N PRO A 166 18.69 1.79 -0.70
CA PRO A 166 19.34 0.51 -0.97
C PRO A 166 18.37 -0.56 -1.53
N HIS A 167 17.08 -0.30 -1.55
CA HIS A 167 16.08 -1.28 -1.96
C HIS A 167 15.62 -1.01 -3.39
N GLN A 168 15.68 -2.06 -4.22
CA GLN A 168 15.06 -2.09 -5.53
C GLN A 168 14.09 -3.27 -5.55
N VAL A 169 12.81 -2.97 -5.74
CA VAL A 169 11.75 -3.98 -5.75
C VAL A 169 10.92 -3.87 -7.03
N THR A 170 10.29 -4.97 -7.39
CA THR A 170 9.54 -5.10 -8.62
C THR A 170 8.12 -5.58 -8.37
N ALA A 171 7.20 -5.19 -9.25
CA ALA A 171 5.84 -5.68 -9.24
C ALA A 171 5.23 -5.69 -10.63
N THR A 172 4.18 -6.48 -10.77
CA THR A 172 3.31 -6.46 -11.95
C THR A 172 1.93 -5.95 -11.55
N LEU A 173 1.40 -5.05 -12.38
CA LEU A 173 0.06 -4.51 -12.28
C LEU A 173 -0.79 -5.10 -13.40
N GLU A 174 -2.01 -5.54 -13.07
CA GLU A 174 -2.98 -6.09 -14.00
C GLU A 174 -4.24 -5.23 -14.03
N PHE A 175 -4.77 -5.00 -15.24
CA PHE A 175 -5.89 -4.09 -15.46
C PHE A 175 -7.01 -4.81 -16.23
N ASN A 176 -8.26 -4.41 -15.99
CA ASN A 176 -9.42 -4.91 -16.74
C ASN A 176 -9.73 -4.04 -17.97
N ASP A 177 -10.81 -4.42 -18.68
CA ASP A 177 -11.28 -3.70 -19.86
C ASP A 177 -11.85 -2.32 -19.59
N HIS A 178 -12.06 -1.97 -18.31
CA HIS A 178 -12.50 -0.65 -17.85
C HIS A 178 -11.34 0.24 -17.40
N ASP A 179 -10.09 -0.19 -17.68
CA ASP A 179 -8.86 0.49 -17.27
C ASP A 179 -8.71 0.63 -15.74
N GLU A 180 -9.32 -0.28 -14.98
CA GLU A 180 -9.21 -0.36 -13.54
C GLU A 180 -8.09 -1.34 -13.16
N LEU A 181 -7.30 -0.98 -12.16
CA LEU A 181 -6.31 -1.89 -11.56
C LEU A 181 -7.05 -3.02 -10.83
N THR A 182 -6.83 -4.25 -11.24
CA THR A 182 -7.48 -5.43 -10.65
C THR A 182 -6.57 -6.24 -9.75
N ASN A 183 -5.27 -6.14 -9.98
CA ASN A 183 -4.30 -6.86 -9.16
C ASN A 183 -2.93 -6.17 -9.20
N PHE A 184 -2.23 -6.28 -8.10
CA PHE A 184 -0.80 -6.01 -7.96
C PHE A 184 -0.16 -7.26 -7.39
N TRP A 185 0.95 -7.73 -7.95
CA TRP A 185 1.71 -8.81 -7.34
C TRP A 185 3.21 -8.60 -7.45
N SER A 186 3.93 -9.17 -6.49
CA SER A 186 5.39 -9.11 -6.39
C SER A 186 5.94 -10.38 -5.78
N ASP A 187 7.09 -10.83 -6.26
CA ASP A 187 7.86 -11.93 -5.70
C ASP A 187 8.92 -11.43 -4.69
N ASP A 188 9.05 -10.09 -4.50
CA ASP A 188 10.03 -9.46 -3.61
C ASP A 188 9.50 -9.25 -2.17
N ARG A 189 8.28 -9.73 -1.86
CA ARG A 189 7.69 -9.63 -0.53
C ARG A 189 7.45 -11.00 0.09
N PRO A 190 8.47 -11.57 0.79
CA PRO A 190 8.35 -12.88 1.41
C PRO A 190 7.30 -12.92 2.53
N ASP A 191 6.76 -14.12 2.80
CA ASP A 191 5.93 -14.35 3.99
C ASP A 191 6.81 -14.38 5.25
N SER A 192 6.54 -13.46 6.18
CA SER A 192 7.24 -13.35 7.48
C SER A 192 6.38 -13.81 8.66
N SER A 193 5.23 -14.41 8.44
CA SER A 193 4.25 -14.77 9.48
C SER A 193 4.74 -15.82 10.47
N SER A 194 5.73 -16.65 10.06
CA SER A 194 6.36 -17.67 10.91
C SER A 194 7.57 -17.16 11.71
N GLY A 195 7.95 -15.87 11.56
CA GLY A 195 9.19 -15.32 12.09
C GLY A 195 10.40 -15.55 11.18
N HIS A 196 10.22 -16.25 10.06
CA HIS A 196 11.21 -16.44 9.00
C HIS A 196 10.70 -15.82 7.71
N PHE A 197 11.62 -15.33 6.88
CA PHE A 197 11.27 -14.76 5.56
C PHE A 197 11.26 -15.87 4.51
N ILE A 198 10.08 -16.33 4.14
CA ILE A 198 9.88 -17.42 3.16
C ILE A 198 9.55 -16.78 1.80
N PRO A 199 10.40 -16.94 0.77
CA PRO A 199 10.12 -16.42 -0.57
C PRO A 199 8.78 -16.94 -1.08
N MET A 200 7.88 -16.03 -1.49
CA MET A 200 6.54 -16.37 -1.90
C MET A 200 5.93 -15.20 -2.65
N ARG A 201 5.15 -15.49 -3.69
CA ARG A 201 4.39 -14.43 -4.36
C ARG A 201 3.38 -13.83 -3.40
N TRP A 202 3.39 -12.51 -3.35
CA TRP A 202 2.39 -11.72 -2.64
C TRP A 202 1.57 -10.92 -3.63
N SER A 203 0.25 -10.89 -3.46
CA SER A 203 -0.67 -10.14 -4.32
C SER A 203 -1.75 -9.42 -3.55
N THR A 204 -2.31 -8.39 -4.19
CA THR A 204 -3.41 -7.59 -3.65
C THR A 204 -4.52 -7.46 -4.70
N PRO A 205 -5.32 -8.53 -4.89
CA PRO A 205 -6.45 -8.49 -5.80
C PRO A 205 -7.50 -7.48 -5.33
N ILE A 206 -7.98 -6.64 -6.27
CA ILE A 206 -9.02 -5.65 -6.02
C ILE A 206 -10.34 -6.23 -6.53
N THR A 207 -11.35 -6.25 -5.68
CA THR A 207 -12.67 -6.81 -5.98
C THR A 207 -13.74 -5.74 -6.21
N GLU A 208 -13.54 -4.55 -5.66
CA GLU A 208 -14.49 -3.46 -5.79
C GLU A 208 -13.76 -2.11 -5.88
N HIS A 209 -14.30 -1.22 -6.71
CA HIS A 209 -13.88 0.18 -6.83
C HIS A 209 -15.03 1.10 -6.43
N ARG A 210 -14.72 2.33 -6.05
CA ARG A 210 -15.71 3.38 -5.82
C ARG A 210 -15.14 4.76 -6.11
N ASP A 211 -16.05 5.71 -6.33
CA ASP A 211 -15.69 7.12 -6.45
C ASP A 211 -15.61 7.77 -5.06
N VAL A 212 -14.48 8.42 -4.82
CA VAL A 212 -14.20 9.20 -3.60
C VAL A 212 -13.69 10.57 -4.03
N ASP A 213 -14.44 11.61 -3.77
CA ASP A 213 -14.11 13.01 -4.12
C ASP A 213 -13.68 13.18 -5.59
N GLY A 214 -14.37 12.47 -6.50
CA GLY A 214 -14.13 12.48 -7.93
C GLY A 214 -12.88 11.72 -8.37
N MET A 215 -12.31 10.88 -7.51
CA MET A 215 -11.31 9.89 -7.86
C MET A 215 -11.91 8.49 -7.80
N HIS A 216 -11.65 7.68 -8.83
CA HIS A 216 -12.05 6.29 -8.89
C HIS A 216 -10.94 5.42 -8.30
N LEU A 217 -11.16 4.93 -7.09
CA LEU A 217 -10.16 4.22 -6.29
C LEU A 217 -10.65 2.83 -5.88
N LEU A 218 -9.73 1.98 -5.44
CA LEU A 218 -10.11 0.71 -4.82
C LEU A 218 -11.08 0.97 -3.65
N HIS A 219 -12.09 0.11 -3.52
CA HIS A 219 -12.96 0.06 -2.36
C HIS A 219 -12.70 -1.17 -1.50
N ARG A 220 -12.53 -2.33 -2.13
CA ARG A 220 -12.25 -3.59 -1.45
C ARG A 220 -11.18 -4.38 -2.18
N GLY A 221 -10.27 -4.98 -1.41
CA GLY A 221 -9.21 -5.83 -1.94
C GLY A 221 -8.61 -6.73 -0.87
N GLY A 222 -7.91 -7.75 -1.35
CA GLY A 222 -7.26 -8.75 -0.50
C GLY A 222 -5.77 -8.53 -0.35
N ALA A 223 -5.18 -9.20 0.65
CA ALA A 223 -3.75 -9.44 0.72
C ALA A 223 -3.54 -10.95 0.78
N VAL A 224 -2.84 -11.49 -0.21
CA VAL A 224 -2.77 -12.92 -0.51
C VAL A 224 -1.33 -13.36 -0.66
N TYR A 225 -1.00 -14.53 -0.12
CA TYR A 225 0.22 -15.26 -0.43
C TYR A 225 -0.11 -16.52 -1.24
N ASP A 226 0.66 -16.78 -2.29
CA ASP A 226 0.58 -18.03 -3.07
C ASP A 226 1.36 -19.11 -2.35
N ARG A 227 0.71 -19.81 -1.42
CA ARG A 227 1.29 -20.90 -0.64
C ARG A 227 1.33 -22.20 -1.45
N PRO A 228 2.20 -23.16 -1.08
CA PRO A 228 2.27 -24.45 -1.76
C PRO A 228 0.94 -25.25 -1.76
N ASP A 229 0.09 -25.02 -0.76
CA ASP A 229 -1.25 -25.62 -0.62
C ASP A 229 -2.37 -24.76 -1.26
N GLY A 230 -2.01 -23.70 -1.94
CA GLY A 230 -2.92 -22.79 -2.65
C GLY A 230 -2.90 -21.37 -2.10
N PRO A 231 -3.55 -20.43 -2.78
CA PRO A 231 -3.56 -19.04 -2.37
C PRO A 231 -4.24 -18.86 -1.01
N PHE A 232 -3.58 -18.13 -0.12
CA PHE A 232 -4.08 -17.81 1.21
C PHE A 232 -4.28 -16.30 1.36
N MET A 233 -5.54 -15.87 1.38
CA MET A 233 -5.90 -14.50 1.74
C MET A 233 -5.82 -14.34 3.25
N TYR A 234 -4.81 -13.60 3.72
CA TYR A 234 -4.65 -13.33 5.15
C TYR A 234 -5.29 -12.01 5.59
N GLY A 235 -5.66 -11.14 4.66
CA GLY A 235 -6.32 -9.87 4.91
C GLY A 235 -7.34 -9.54 3.82
N ASP A 236 -8.55 -9.14 4.22
CA ASP A 236 -9.61 -8.62 3.35
C ASP A 236 -9.89 -7.20 3.85
N PHE A 237 -9.61 -6.20 3.02
CA PHE A 237 -9.62 -4.79 3.40
C PHE A 237 -10.72 -4.04 2.66
N THR A 238 -11.44 -3.20 3.39
CA THR A 238 -12.44 -2.28 2.83
C THR A 238 -12.02 -0.85 3.14
N LEU A 239 -11.95 0.00 2.12
CA LEU A 239 -11.63 1.40 2.26
C LEU A 239 -12.79 2.13 2.95
N HIS A 240 -12.55 2.60 4.17
CA HIS A 240 -13.49 3.43 4.91
C HIS A 240 -13.38 4.90 4.47
N SER A 241 -12.19 5.47 4.52
CA SER A 241 -11.90 6.83 4.04
C SER A 241 -10.46 6.98 3.55
N ILE A 242 -10.27 7.89 2.60
CA ILE A 242 -8.96 8.34 2.15
C ILE A 242 -8.99 9.86 2.01
N GLU A 243 -7.94 10.50 2.45
CA GLU A 243 -7.74 11.95 2.34
C GLU A 243 -6.31 12.20 1.91
N PHE A 244 -6.15 13.09 0.93
CA PHE A 244 -4.83 13.50 0.44
C PHE A 244 -4.42 14.84 1.03
N ASP A 245 -3.13 15.07 1.08
CA ASP A 245 -2.50 16.35 1.47
C ASP A 245 -2.98 16.85 2.84
N VAL A 246 -3.08 15.90 3.79
CA VAL A 246 -3.48 16.23 5.16
C VAL A 246 -2.35 16.96 5.91
N ASP A 247 -2.70 17.97 6.72
CA ASP A 247 -1.75 18.83 7.43
C ASP A 247 -1.23 18.25 8.75
N GLY A 248 -1.83 17.14 9.22
CA GLY A 248 -1.45 16.57 10.51
C GLY A 248 -2.19 15.29 10.87
N PRO A 249 -1.82 14.66 11.97
CA PRO A 249 -2.52 13.48 12.46
C PRO A 249 -3.91 13.82 13.00
N ILE A 250 -4.81 12.83 12.99
CA ILE A 250 -6.11 12.96 13.66
C ILE A 250 -5.87 13.36 15.12
N ARG A 251 -6.46 14.47 15.54
CA ARG A 251 -6.49 14.83 16.95
C ARG A 251 -7.47 13.89 17.66
N ARG A 252 -6.97 13.15 18.62
CA ARG A 252 -7.79 12.30 19.49
C ARG A 252 -8.50 13.14 20.53
#